data_59c2dace249209f6902a7fc4f7a710af
#
_entry.id   59c2dace249209f6902a7fc4f7a710af
#
_cell.length_a   1.000
_cell.length_b   1.000
_cell.length_c   1.000
_cell.angle_alpha   90.00
_cell.angle_beta   90.00
_cell.angle_gamma   90.00
#
_symmetry.space_group_name_H-M   'P 1'
#
loop_
_entity.id
_entity.type
_entity.pdbx_description
1 polymer ?
#
loop_
_entity_poly.entity_id
_entity_poly.type
_entity_poly.pdbx_seq_one_letter_code
_entity_poly.pdbx_strand_id
1 'polypeptide(L)'
;MTDYRLYIDGEFCEASDGGRFDSVNPANGQVWATAPAATEADVDRAVVAARRALTGGDWATMSATNRGRLLFELADRVAGRASHLGEIETRDTGKLAVETRGQSAYVADYYRYYAGLADKIQGDTLPIDKPDLHVFTIREPVGVVAAIVPWNAEMFLTATKVGPALAAGNTVVVKASEEAPAPLLEFADVVHEVGFPPGVINLITGFGEPCGRALTSHPLVSRVAFTGGVET
;
A
#
# COMPACT_ATOMS: atom_id res chain seq x y z
N MET A 1 3.29 -6.43 -24.72
CA MET A 1 3.80 -6.82 -23.41
C MET A 1 3.90 -5.55 -22.60
N THR A 2 3.37 -5.53 -21.38
CA THR A 2 3.42 -4.35 -20.50
C THR A 2 4.67 -4.42 -19.62
N ASP A 3 5.44 -3.33 -19.57
CA ASP A 3 6.64 -3.23 -18.73
C ASP A 3 6.33 -2.33 -17.55
N TYR A 4 6.08 -2.95 -16.38
CA TYR A 4 5.79 -2.24 -15.14
C TYR A 4 7.05 -1.68 -14.48
N ARG A 5 6.86 -0.74 -13.55
CA ARG A 5 7.93 -0.11 -12.75
C ARG A 5 7.55 -0.11 -11.27
N LEU A 6 8.52 -0.07 -10.38
CA LEU A 6 8.31 0.24 -8.96
C LEU A 6 7.82 1.67 -8.81
N TYR A 7 7.14 1.94 -7.70
CA TYR A 7 6.76 3.30 -7.32
C TYR A 7 7.36 3.62 -5.95
N ILE A 8 8.40 4.43 -5.94
CA ILE A 8 9.16 4.78 -4.73
C ILE A 8 9.32 6.28 -4.67
N ASP A 9 9.00 6.87 -3.51
CA ASP A 9 9.19 8.30 -3.27
C ASP A 9 8.46 9.24 -4.24
N GLY A 10 7.31 8.80 -4.72
CA GLY A 10 6.51 9.58 -5.68
C GLY A 10 6.92 9.40 -7.14
N GLU A 11 7.88 8.54 -7.43
CA GLU A 11 8.44 8.34 -8.77
C GLU A 11 8.38 6.87 -9.22
N PHE A 12 8.18 6.67 -10.53
CA PHE A 12 8.30 5.36 -11.15
C PHE A 12 9.77 5.06 -11.47
N CYS A 13 10.25 3.90 -11.03
CA CYS A 13 11.65 3.52 -11.21
C CYS A 13 11.82 2.01 -11.47
N GLU A 14 12.98 1.65 -12.01
CA GLU A 14 13.42 0.26 -12.15
C GLU A 14 14.01 -0.26 -10.84
N ALA A 15 14.17 -1.58 -10.74
CA ALA A 15 15.01 -2.18 -9.70
C ALA A 15 16.46 -1.71 -9.86
N SER A 16 17.17 -1.52 -8.76
CA SER A 16 18.51 -0.93 -8.74
C SER A 16 19.57 -1.72 -9.51
N ASP A 17 19.36 -3.02 -9.66
CA ASP A 17 20.22 -3.92 -10.43
C ASP A 17 19.67 -4.21 -11.86
N GLY A 18 18.50 -3.64 -12.19
CA GLY A 18 17.80 -3.90 -13.45
C GLY A 18 17.12 -5.28 -13.51
N GLY A 19 17.06 -6.02 -12.41
CA GLY A 19 16.40 -7.33 -12.33
C GLY A 19 14.89 -7.22 -12.60
N ARG A 20 14.37 -8.17 -13.38
CA ARG A 20 12.94 -8.26 -13.71
C ARG A 20 12.48 -9.70 -13.70
N PHE A 21 11.19 -9.92 -13.59
CA PHE A 21 10.54 -11.22 -13.72
C PHE A 21 9.25 -11.11 -14.55
N ASP A 22 8.85 -12.24 -15.11
CA ASP A 22 7.67 -12.34 -15.96
C ASP A 22 6.40 -12.53 -15.13
N SER A 23 5.34 -11.82 -15.51
CA SER A 23 3.98 -12.14 -15.09
C SER A 23 3.32 -13.00 -16.16
N VAL A 24 2.80 -14.15 -15.75
CA VAL A 24 2.20 -15.16 -16.62
C VAL A 24 0.69 -15.20 -16.43
N ASN A 25 -0.06 -15.06 -17.52
CA ASN A 25 -1.50 -15.25 -17.49
C ASN A 25 -1.84 -16.73 -17.28
N PRO A 26 -2.43 -17.13 -16.16
CA PRO A 26 -2.70 -18.52 -15.85
C PRO A 26 -3.76 -19.17 -16.76
N ALA A 27 -4.58 -18.38 -17.44
CA ALA A 27 -5.60 -18.89 -18.35
C ALA A 27 -5.01 -19.47 -19.64
N ASN A 28 -3.82 -19.03 -20.07
CA ASN A 28 -3.19 -19.49 -21.31
C ASN A 28 -1.69 -19.81 -21.19
N GLY A 29 -1.08 -19.59 -20.02
CA GLY A 29 0.34 -19.86 -19.76
C GLY A 29 1.30 -18.91 -20.49
N GLN A 30 0.82 -17.77 -21.01
CA GLN A 30 1.66 -16.84 -21.76
C GLN A 30 2.12 -15.67 -20.86
N VAL A 31 3.37 -15.28 -21.02
CA VAL A 31 3.89 -14.03 -20.47
C VAL A 31 3.15 -12.85 -21.11
N TRP A 32 2.59 -11.97 -20.30
CA TRP A 32 1.85 -10.82 -20.75
C TRP A 32 2.40 -9.48 -20.24
N ALA A 33 3.13 -9.51 -19.13
CA ALA A 33 3.78 -8.36 -18.55
C ALA A 33 5.12 -8.74 -17.91
N THR A 34 5.94 -7.74 -17.60
CA THR A 34 7.12 -7.90 -16.76
C THR A 34 7.09 -6.90 -15.62
N ALA A 35 7.66 -7.29 -14.47
CA ALA A 35 7.77 -6.46 -13.28
C ALA A 35 9.20 -6.43 -12.75
N PRO A 36 9.65 -5.33 -12.12
CA PRO A 36 10.97 -5.27 -11.52
C PRO A 36 11.08 -6.20 -10.31
N ALA A 37 12.25 -6.84 -10.16
CA ALA A 37 12.59 -7.63 -8.98
C ALA A 37 13.36 -6.75 -7.98
N ALA A 38 12.65 -6.10 -7.06
CA ALA A 38 13.28 -5.21 -6.09
C ALA A 38 14.32 -5.92 -5.24
N THR A 39 15.46 -5.27 -5.08
CA THR A 39 16.59 -5.69 -4.25
C THR A 39 16.45 -5.17 -2.81
N GLU A 40 17.39 -5.58 -1.93
CA GLU A 40 17.50 -4.99 -0.58
C GLU A 40 17.72 -3.46 -0.64
N ALA A 41 18.47 -2.97 -1.63
CA ALA A 41 18.72 -1.54 -1.81
C ALA A 41 17.45 -0.76 -2.21
N ASP A 42 16.56 -1.37 -2.98
CA ASP A 42 15.27 -0.77 -3.34
C ASP A 42 14.32 -0.73 -2.13
N VAL A 43 14.33 -1.79 -1.33
CA VAL A 43 13.59 -1.84 -0.06
C VAL A 43 14.06 -0.75 0.89
N ASP A 44 15.39 -0.60 1.09
CA ASP A 44 15.96 0.45 1.92
C ASP A 44 15.53 1.83 1.43
N ARG A 45 15.64 2.09 0.13
CA ARG A 45 15.21 3.34 -0.50
C ARG A 45 13.72 3.64 -0.24
N ALA A 46 12.84 2.65 -0.38
CA ALA A 46 11.41 2.80 -0.13
C ALA A 46 11.10 3.07 1.35
N VAL A 47 11.76 2.33 2.27
CA VAL A 47 11.54 2.50 3.71
C VAL A 47 12.12 3.82 4.22
N VAL A 48 13.29 4.24 3.72
CA VAL A 48 13.88 5.55 4.05
C VAL A 48 13.00 6.69 3.54
N ALA A 49 12.44 6.59 2.33
CA ALA A 49 11.47 7.56 1.80
C ALA A 49 10.22 7.62 2.69
N ALA A 50 9.67 6.47 3.08
CA ALA A 50 8.53 6.38 3.98
C ALA A 50 8.83 7.01 5.36
N ARG A 51 10.00 6.76 5.92
CA ARG A 51 10.43 7.35 7.20
C ARG A 51 10.57 8.86 7.09
N ARG A 52 11.16 9.36 6.01
CA ARG A 52 11.31 10.81 5.75
C ARG A 52 9.94 11.48 5.67
N ALA A 53 8.99 10.93 4.89
CA ALA A 53 7.63 11.47 4.77
C ALA A 53 6.90 11.49 6.12
N LEU A 54 7.10 10.46 6.97
CA LEU A 54 6.48 10.36 8.29
C LEU A 54 6.98 11.43 9.27
N THR A 55 8.26 11.80 9.22
CA THR A 55 8.91 12.65 10.23
C THR A 55 9.16 14.08 9.77
N GLY A 56 8.94 14.35 8.49
CA GLY A 56 9.15 15.67 7.88
C GLY A 56 8.23 15.88 6.67
N GLY A 57 8.19 17.10 6.18
CA GLY A 57 7.40 17.47 5.02
C GLY A 57 5.89 17.57 5.28
N ASP A 58 5.14 17.58 4.19
CA ASP A 58 3.70 17.88 4.21
C ASP A 58 2.87 16.82 4.92
N TRP A 59 3.24 15.54 4.82
CA TRP A 59 2.50 14.47 5.47
C TRP A 59 2.61 14.51 7.00
N ALA A 60 3.80 14.76 7.53
CA ALA A 60 4.06 14.82 8.97
C ALA A 60 3.21 15.88 9.69
N THR A 61 2.88 16.98 9.00
CA THR A 61 2.09 18.09 9.55
C THR A 61 0.64 18.11 9.05
N MET A 62 0.28 17.17 8.18
CA MET A 62 -1.05 17.10 7.57
C MET A 62 -2.12 16.79 8.60
N SER A 63 -3.18 17.60 8.62
CA SER A 63 -4.33 17.35 9.48
C SER A 63 -5.04 16.02 9.11
N ALA A 64 -5.66 15.38 10.09
CA ALA A 64 -6.44 14.16 9.88
C ALA A 64 -7.54 14.34 8.81
N THR A 65 -8.20 15.50 8.78
CA THR A 65 -9.19 15.85 7.77
C THR A 65 -8.59 15.86 6.36
N ASN A 66 -7.38 16.41 6.19
CA ASN A 66 -6.73 16.45 4.87
C ASN A 66 -6.26 15.05 4.44
N ARG A 67 -5.79 14.20 5.37
CA ARG A 67 -5.53 12.78 5.07
C ARG A 67 -6.79 12.06 4.59
N GLY A 68 -7.92 12.33 5.25
CA GLY A 68 -9.22 11.82 4.82
C GLY A 68 -9.61 12.27 3.41
N ARG A 69 -9.35 13.55 3.05
CA ARG A 69 -9.63 14.05 1.68
C ARG A 69 -8.80 13.32 0.62
N LEU A 70 -7.51 13.07 0.86
CA LEU A 70 -6.68 12.29 -0.05
C LEU A 70 -7.17 10.84 -0.20
N LEU A 71 -7.64 10.24 0.89
CA LEU A 71 -8.24 8.89 0.84
C LEU A 71 -9.58 8.86 0.09
N PHE A 72 -10.41 9.91 0.17
CA PHE A 72 -11.62 10.04 -0.66
C PHE A 72 -11.27 10.18 -2.13
N GLU A 73 -10.28 11.01 -2.48
CA GLU A 73 -9.79 11.14 -3.86
C GLU A 73 -9.25 9.81 -4.38
N LEU A 74 -8.48 9.08 -3.56
CA LEU A 74 -8.01 7.73 -3.89
C LEU A 74 -9.19 6.78 -4.20
N ALA A 75 -10.22 6.81 -3.34
CA ALA A 75 -11.41 5.98 -3.51
C ALA A 75 -12.14 6.30 -4.83
N ASP A 76 -12.29 7.58 -5.15
CA ASP A 76 -12.97 8.00 -6.37
C ASP A 76 -12.18 7.63 -7.64
N ARG A 77 -10.85 7.74 -7.60
CA ARG A 77 -9.98 7.27 -8.70
C ARG A 77 -10.04 5.75 -8.87
N VAL A 78 -10.01 4.99 -7.78
CA VAL A 78 -10.16 3.53 -7.81
C VAL A 78 -11.54 3.16 -8.38
N ALA A 79 -12.61 3.80 -7.93
CA ALA A 79 -13.97 3.57 -8.44
C ALA A 79 -14.07 3.83 -9.94
N GLY A 80 -13.47 4.94 -10.42
CA GLY A 80 -13.43 5.28 -11.84
C GLY A 80 -12.66 4.27 -12.72
N ARG A 81 -11.75 3.49 -12.13
CA ARG A 81 -10.94 2.47 -12.80
C ARG A 81 -11.30 1.03 -12.42
N ALA A 82 -12.37 0.80 -11.67
CA ALA A 82 -12.71 -0.51 -11.12
C ALA A 82 -12.80 -1.61 -12.19
N SER A 83 -13.36 -1.31 -13.37
CA SER A 83 -13.43 -2.28 -14.47
C SER A 83 -12.04 -2.65 -14.99
N HIS A 84 -11.18 -1.66 -15.23
CA HIS A 84 -9.82 -1.88 -15.71
C HIS A 84 -8.98 -2.66 -14.69
N LEU A 85 -8.99 -2.23 -13.42
CA LEU A 85 -8.26 -2.91 -12.33
C LEU A 85 -8.74 -4.35 -12.16
N GLY A 86 -10.06 -4.59 -12.26
CA GLY A 86 -10.62 -5.94 -12.23
C GLY A 86 -10.20 -6.81 -13.42
N GLU A 87 -10.06 -6.24 -14.61
CA GLU A 87 -9.57 -6.96 -15.79
C GLU A 87 -8.09 -7.34 -15.67
N ILE A 88 -7.27 -6.43 -15.13
CA ILE A 88 -5.87 -6.70 -14.82
C ILE A 88 -5.75 -7.81 -13.78
N GLU A 89 -6.52 -7.73 -12.68
CA GLU A 89 -6.50 -8.76 -11.63
C GLU A 89 -6.97 -10.11 -12.17
N THR A 90 -8.01 -10.16 -13.02
CA THR A 90 -8.42 -11.40 -13.71
C THR A 90 -7.28 -11.98 -14.55
N ARG A 91 -6.59 -11.14 -15.31
CA ARG A 91 -5.53 -11.57 -16.22
C ARG A 91 -4.33 -12.13 -15.47
N ASP A 92 -4.01 -11.53 -14.35
CA ASP A 92 -2.82 -11.87 -13.56
C ASP A 92 -3.04 -13.05 -12.61
N THR A 93 -4.26 -13.17 -12.06
CA THR A 93 -4.58 -14.19 -11.04
C THR A 93 -5.38 -15.36 -11.55
N GLY A 94 -6.04 -15.24 -12.70
CA GLY A 94 -6.98 -16.24 -13.22
C GLY A 94 -8.36 -16.25 -12.55
N LYS A 95 -8.66 -15.30 -11.66
CA LYS A 95 -9.99 -15.18 -11.04
C LYS A 95 -11.08 -14.84 -12.06
N LEU A 96 -12.31 -15.14 -11.70
CA LEU A 96 -13.45 -14.81 -12.54
C LEU A 96 -13.64 -13.28 -12.69
N ALA A 97 -13.81 -12.79 -13.91
CA ALA A 97 -13.95 -11.36 -14.20
C ALA A 97 -15.14 -10.70 -13.46
N VAL A 98 -16.20 -11.44 -13.18
CA VAL A 98 -17.35 -10.93 -12.40
C VAL A 98 -16.95 -10.68 -10.94
N GLU A 99 -16.11 -11.52 -10.36
CA GLU A 99 -15.63 -11.37 -8.98
C GLU A 99 -14.65 -10.21 -8.86
N THR A 100 -13.65 -10.13 -9.75
CA THR A 100 -12.62 -9.09 -9.70
C THR A 100 -13.20 -7.70 -9.92
N ARG A 101 -14.15 -7.53 -10.85
CA ARG A 101 -14.84 -6.25 -11.05
C ARG A 101 -15.65 -5.83 -9.82
N GLY A 102 -16.40 -6.77 -9.22
CA GLY A 102 -17.15 -6.53 -7.99
C GLY A 102 -16.22 -6.17 -6.82
N GLN A 103 -15.12 -6.89 -6.69
CA GLN A 103 -14.12 -6.66 -5.66
C GLN A 103 -13.41 -5.31 -5.83
N SER A 104 -13.03 -4.93 -7.06
CA SER A 104 -12.41 -3.63 -7.34
C SER A 104 -13.34 -2.46 -7.03
N ALA A 105 -14.66 -2.59 -7.29
CA ALA A 105 -15.64 -1.60 -6.88
C ALA A 105 -15.73 -1.48 -5.34
N TYR A 106 -15.72 -2.61 -4.62
CA TYR A 106 -15.75 -2.65 -3.15
C TYR A 106 -14.50 -2.06 -2.51
N VAL A 107 -13.35 -2.16 -3.15
CA VAL A 107 -12.08 -1.53 -2.70
C VAL A 107 -12.25 -0.02 -2.51
N ALA A 108 -12.97 0.64 -3.41
CA ALA A 108 -13.24 2.08 -3.29
C ALA A 108 -14.07 2.40 -2.04
N ASP A 109 -15.09 1.59 -1.73
CA ASP A 109 -15.90 1.80 -0.52
C ASP A 109 -15.10 1.56 0.76
N TYR A 110 -14.16 0.63 0.71
CA TYR A 110 -13.23 0.38 1.81
C TYR A 110 -12.36 1.62 2.09
N TYR A 111 -11.79 2.24 1.06
CA TYR A 111 -11.06 3.49 1.22
C TYR A 111 -11.95 4.64 1.72
N ARG A 112 -13.20 4.77 1.23
CA ARG A 112 -14.17 5.77 1.72
C ARG A 112 -14.47 5.61 3.21
N TYR A 113 -14.60 4.36 3.67
CA TYR A 113 -14.82 4.07 5.09
C TYR A 113 -13.68 4.63 5.94
N TYR A 114 -12.43 4.33 5.60
CA TYR A 114 -11.27 4.83 6.36
C TYR A 114 -11.03 6.33 6.16
N ALA A 115 -11.33 6.88 5.00
CA ALA A 115 -11.33 8.32 4.76
C ALA A 115 -12.24 9.05 5.76
N GLY A 116 -13.47 8.52 5.95
CA GLY A 116 -14.44 9.05 6.92
C GLY A 116 -14.03 8.85 8.38
N LEU A 117 -13.12 7.93 8.68
CA LEU A 117 -12.63 7.69 10.03
C LEU A 117 -11.37 8.50 10.39
N ALA A 118 -10.65 9.06 9.41
CA ALA A 118 -9.35 9.66 9.64
C ALA A 118 -9.36 10.75 10.74
N ASP A 119 -10.38 11.59 10.78
CA ASP A 119 -10.54 12.64 11.79
C ASP A 119 -11.43 12.24 12.99
N LYS A 120 -11.72 10.95 13.14
CA LYS A 120 -12.51 10.39 14.25
C LYS A 120 -11.65 9.53 15.21
N ILE A 121 -10.34 9.51 15.03
CA ILE A 121 -9.43 8.77 15.90
C ILE A 121 -9.24 9.55 17.19
N GLN A 122 -9.96 9.15 18.23
CA GLN A 122 -9.99 9.83 19.52
C GLN A 122 -9.09 9.13 20.55
N GLY A 123 -8.66 9.90 21.55
CA GLY A 123 -8.13 9.39 22.80
C GLY A 123 -9.18 9.42 23.91
N ASP A 124 -8.79 8.97 25.08
CA ASP A 124 -9.63 8.86 26.26
C ASP A 124 -9.24 9.90 27.32
N THR A 125 -10.20 10.42 28.08
CA THR A 125 -9.94 11.15 29.31
C THR A 125 -10.04 10.17 30.47
N LEU A 126 -8.98 10.05 31.28
CA LEU A 126 -8.88 9.08 32.35
C LEU A 126 -9.21 9.74 33.68
N PRO A 127 -10.12 9.15 34.54
CA PRO A 127 -10.35 9.60 35.89
C PRO A 127 -9.14 9.27 36.76
N ILE A 128 -8.68 10.24 37.54
CA ILE A 128 -7.65 10.04 38.55
C ILE A 128 -8.06 10.70 39.85
N ASP A 129 -7.58 10.19 40.96
CA ASP A 129 -7.88 10.72 42.32
C ASP A 129 -6.94 11.89 42.68
N LYS A 130 -6.88 12.90 41.79
CA LYS A 130 -6.15 14.16 42.00
C LYS A 130 -6.87 15.31 41.31
N PRO A 131 -7.48 16.24 42.09
CA PRO A 131 -8.35 17.27 41.51
C PRO A 131 -7.63 18.35 40.68
N ASP A 132 -6.31 18.43 40.78
CA ASP A 132 -5.44 19.39 40.07
C ASP A 132 -4.77 18.82 38.81
N LEU A 133 -5.09 17.56 38.46
CA LEU A 133 -4.52 16.90 37.27
C LEU A 133 -5.59 16.47 36.26
N HIS A 134 -5.28 16.65 34.99
CA HIS A 134 -6.03 16.09 33.87
C HIS A 134 -5.17 15.07 33.14
N VAL A 135 -5.68 13.83 32.97
CA VAL A 135 -4.98 12.76 32.24
C VAL A 135 -5.80 12.35 31.02
N PHE A 136 -5.15 12.35 29.88
CA PHE A 136 -5.75 11.92 28.62
C PHE A 136 -4.76 11.15 27.76
N THR A 137 -5.26 10.30 26.87
CA THR A 137 -4.45 9.60 25.87
C THR A 137 -4.51 10.32 24.53
N ILE A 138 -3.43 10.25 23.76
CA ILE A 138 -3.37 10.71 22.38
C ILE A 138 -3.03 9.49 21.51
N ARG A 139 -3.69 9.37 20.36
CA ARG A 139 -3.38 8.36 19.35
C ARG A 139 -2.40 8.96 18.36
N GLU A 140 -1.27 8.29 18.16
CA GLU A 140 -0.22 8.71 17.24
C GLU A 140 0.05 7.61 16.20
N PRO A 141 0.56 7.94 14.99
CA PRO A 141 1.02 6.97 14.03
C PRO A 141 2.08 6.04 14.62
N VAL A 142 1.98 4.73 14.37
CA VAL A 142 3.01 3.78 14.83
C VAL A 142 4.31 3.90 14.06
N GLY A 143 4.28 4.40 12.82
CA GLY A 143 5.48 4.57 12.00
C GLY A 143 5.34 4.13 10.56
N VAL A 144 6.41 3.55 10.02
CA VAL A 144 6.43 2.93 8.70
C VAL A 144 5.80 1.55 8.77
N VAL A 145 4.79 1.29 7.94
CA VAL A 145 4.09 0.01 7.84
C VAL A 145 4.57 -0.75 6.61
N ALA A 146 5.14 -1.93 6.81
CA ALA A 146 5.37 -2.90 5.75
C ALA A 146 4.08 -3.69 5.50
N ALA A 147 3.48 -3.53 4.33
CA ALA A 147 2.26 -4.21 3.93
C ALA A 147 2.59 -5.27 2.89
N ILE A 148 2.50 -6.54 3.24
CA ILE A 148 2.78 -7.66 2.34
C ILE A 148 1.47 -8.32 1.96
N VAL A 149 1.22 -8.43 0.66
CA VAL A 149 -0.03 -8.96 0.10
C VAL A 149 0.22 -10.18 -0.78
N PRO A 150 -0.69 -11.18 -0.75
CA PRO A 150 -0.62 -12.35 -1.60
C PRO A 150 -1.25 -12.07 -2.97
N TRP A 151 -1.12 -13.03 -3.88
CA TRP A 151 -1.58 -12.96 -5.27
C TRP A 151 -3.11 -13.05 -5.45
N ASN A 152 -3.85 -13.65 -4.52
CA ASN A 152 -5.24 -14.08 -4.76
C ASN A 152 -6.31 -12.97 -4.63
N ALA A 153 -5.99 -11.84 -4.00
CA ALA A 153 -6.90 -10.70 -3.84
C ALA A 153 -6.10 -9.42 -3.56
N GLU A 154 -5.16 -9.12 -4.42
CA GLU A 154 -4.11 -8.15 -4.18
C GLU A 154 -4.66 -6.75 -3.92
N MET A 155 -5.56 -6.28 -4.77
CA MET A 155 -6.17 -4.96 -4.61
C MET A 155 -6.96 -4.82 -3.31
N PHE A 156 -7.77 -5.82 -2.96
CA PHE A 156 -8.56 -5.79 -1.73
C PHE A 156 -7.66 -5.87 -0.49
N LEU A 157 -6.69 -6.78 -0.47
CA LEU A 157 -5.78 -6.94 0.67
C LEU A 157 -4.81 -5.76 0.82
N THR A 158 -4.48 -5.07 -0.27
CA THR A 158 -3.79 -3.78 -0.24
C THR A 158 -4.66 -2.74 0.47
N ALA A 159 -5.92 -2.60 0.09
CA ALA A 159 -6.83 -1.63 0.70
C ALA A 159 -7.01 -1.88 2.21
N THR A 160 -7.11 -3.16 2.64
CA THR A 160 -7.25 -3.50 4.06
C THR A 160 -6.05 -3.10 4.92
N LYS A 161 -4.90 -2.86 4.34
CA LYS A 161 -3.68 -2.44 5.02
C LYS A 161 -3.40 -0.95 4.84
N VAL A 162 -3.50 -0.46 3.61
CA VAL A 162 -3.19 0.94 3.25
C VAL A 162 -4.24 1.91 3.81
N GLY A 163 -5.53 1.60 3.67
CA GLY A 163 -6.61 2.47 4.16
C GLY A 163 -6.48 2.86 5.64
N PRO A 164 -6.47 1.89 6.57
CA PRO A 164 -6.30 2.18 7.99
C PRO A 164 -4.95 2.79 8.34
N ALA A 165 -3.86 2.37 7.67
CA ALA A 165 -2.53 2.91 7.92
C ALA A 165 -2.46 4.41 7.63
N LEU A 166 -2.93 4.84 6.45
CA LEU A 166 -2.93 6.24 6.04
C LEU A 166 -3.92 7.09 6.84
N ALA A 167 -5.12 6.57 7.14
CA ALA A 167 -6.08 7.26 7.98
C ALA A 167 -5.47 7.61 9.35
N ALA A 168 -4.72 6.68 9.94
CA ALA A 168 -4.01 6.87 11.20
C ALA A 168 -2.72 7.71 11.08
N GLY A 169 -2.35 8.17 9.88
CA GLY A 169 -1.18 9.03 9.64
C GLY A 169 0.15 8.30 9.46
N ASN A 170 0.13 6.96 9.34
CA ASN A 170 1.32 6.18 9.02
C ASN A 170 1.74 6.37 7.56
N THR A 171 2.95 5.93 7.22
CA THR A 171 3.42 5.74 5.85
C THR A 171 3.53 4.25 5.54
N VAL A 172 3.46 3.87 4.26
CA VAL A 172 3.41 2.46 3.87
C VAL A 172 4.41 2.12 2.78
N VAL A 173 4.98 0.91 2.89
CA VAL A 173 5.68 0.23 1.80
C VAL A 173 4.90 -1.05 1.54
N VAL A 174 4.27 -1.16 0.37
CA VAL A 174 3.49 -2.32 -0.03
C VAL A 174 4.34 -3.21 -0.92
N LYS A 175 4.47 -4.49 -0.57
CA LYS A 175 5.08 -5.51 -1.43
C LYS A 175 4.00 -6.38 -2.04
N ALA A 176 3.91 -6.35 -3.38
CA ALA A 176 3.10 -7.29 -4.15
C ALA A 176 3.69 -8.71 -4.12
N SER A 177 2.83 -9.69 -4.38
CA SER A 177 3.30 -11.04 -4.71
C SER A 177 3.97 -11.05 -6.08
N GLU A 178 5.02 -11.83 -6.22
CA GLU A 178 5.66 -12.12 -7.50
C GLU A 178 4.78 -12.90 -8.46
N GLU A 179 3.79 -13.62 -7.94
CA GLU A 179 2.85 -14.45 -8.73
C GLU A 179 1.80 -13.62 -9.49
N ALA A 180 1.45 -12.43 -8.98
CA ALA A 180 0.50 -11.54 -9.61
C ALA A 180 0.78 -10.07 -9.25
N PRO A 181 1.86 -9.45 -9.77
CA PRO A 181 2.29 -8.12 -9.37
C PRO A 181 1.50 -6.98 -10.03
N ALA A 182 0.84 -7.24 -11.15
CA ALA A 182 0.30 -6.22 -12.01
C ALA A 182 -0.83 -5.37 -11.39
N PRO A 183 -1.77 -5.91 -10.62
CA PRO A 183 -2.81 -5.09 -10.01
C PRO A 183 -2.26 -3.99 -9.10
N LEU A 184 -1.22 -4.29 -8.31
CA LEU A 184 -0.57 -3.29 -7.46
C LEU A 184 0.18 -2.24 -8.27
N LEU A 185 0.79 -2.63 -9.38
CA LEU A 185 1.55 -1.72 -10.23
C LEU A 185 0.62 -0.80 -11.06
N GLU A 186 -0.57 -1.27 -11.45
CA GLU A 186 -1.64 -0.42 -11.97
C GLU A 186 -2.20 0.54 -10.90
N PHE A 187 -2.26 0.09 -9.66
CA PHE A 187 -2.65 0.94 -8.54
C PHE A 187 -1.63 2.07 -8.28
N ALA A 188 -0.36 1.87 -8.66
CA ALA A 188 0.65 2.92 -8.56
C ALA A 188 0.29 4.16 -9.40
N ASP A 189 -0.28 3.98 -10.59
CA ASP A 189 -0.76 5.09 -11.42
C ASP A 189 -1.89 5.87 -10.72
N VAL A 190 -2.78 5.16 -10.05
CA VAL A 190 -3.86 5.78 -9.26
C VAL A 190 -3.30 6.61 -8.11
N VAL A 191 -2.35 6.04 -7.36
CA VAL A 191 -1.67 6.73 -6.24
C VAL A 191 -0.95 7.99 -6.73
N HIS A 192 -0.24 7.88 -7.85
CA HIS A 192 0.49 9.00 -8.45
C HIS A 192 -0.45 10.15 -8.84
N GLU A 193 -1.58 9.85 -9.47
CA GLU A 193 -2.58 10.85 -9.88
C GLU A 193 -3.29 11.54 -8.72
N VAL A 194 -3.48 10.86 -7.59
CA VAL A 194 -4.02 11.48 -6.36
C VAL A 194 -3.07 12.52 -5.80
N GLY A 195 -1.76 12.35 -5.99
CA GLY A 195 -0.75 13.29 -5.54
C GLY A 195 -0.48 13.22 -4.03
N PHE A 196 -0.41 12.01 -3.46
CA PHE A 196 0.12 11.85 -2.10
C PHE A 196 1.53 12.43 -2.01
N PRO A 197 1.91 13.06 -0.89
CA PRO A 197 3.28 13.52 -0.71
C PRO A 197 4.29 12.39 -0.95
N PRO A 198 5.44 12.66 -1.59
CA PRO A 198 6.47 11.65 -1.87
C PRO A 198 6.83 10.84 -0.63
N GLY A 199 6.96 9.52 -0.79
CA GLY A 199 7.29 8.59 0.27
C GLY A 199 6.13 8.12 1.16
N VAL A 200 4.95 8.73 1.09
CA VAL A 200 3.78 8.30 1.90
C VAL A 200 3.33 6.89 1.54
N ILE A 201 3.28 6.60 0.24
CA ILE A 201 2.96 5.29 -0.32
C ILE A 201 4.11 4.88 -1.24
N ASN A 202 4.67 3.69 -1.01
CA ASN A 202 5.67 3.09 -1.86
C ASN A 202 5.19 1.69 -2.24
N LEU A 203 5.31 1.35 -3.51
CA LEU A 203 4.82 0.09 -4.07
C LEU A 203 5.98 -0.63 -4.73
N ILE A 204 6.31 -1.81 -4.23
CA ILE A 204 7.43 -2.61 -4.69
C ILE A 204 6.98 -4.03 -5.03
N THR A 205 7.71 -4.64 -5.94
CA THR A 205 7.54 -6.04 -6.34
C THR A 205 8.85 -6.78 -6.16
N GLY A 206 8.81 -8.08 -6.02
CA GLY A 206 10.00 -8.91 -5.85
C GLY A 206 9.68 -10.17 -5.09
N PHE A 207 10.68 -11.05 -4.96
CA PHE A 207 10.55 -12.35 -4.34
C PHE A 207 10.51 -12.25 -2.80
N GLY A 208 10.08 -13.34 -2.15
CA GLY A 208 10.15 -13.44 -0.70
C GLY A 208 11.57 -13.19 -0.18
N GLU A 209 12.57 -13.78 -0.84
CA GLU A 209 13.99 -13.50 -0.68
C GLU A 209 14.54 -12.88 -1.99
N PRO A 210 15.25 -11.75 -1.95
CA PRO A 210 15.68 -10.96 -0.78
C PRO A 210 14.65 -9.90 -0.34
N CYS A 211 13.70 -9.50 -1.22
CA CYS A 211 12.85 -8.32 -1.04
C CYS A 211 11.96 -8.38 0.21
N GLY A 212 11.17 -9.46 0.36
CA GLY A 212 10.25 -9.62 1.49
C GLY A 212 10.98 -9.67 2.83
N ARG A 213 12.10 -10.41 2.90
CA ARG A 213 12.94 -10.50 4.09
C ARG A 213 13.55 -9.15 4.47
N ALA A 214 14.15 -8.43 3.50
CA ALA A 214 14.72 -7.12 3.74
C ALA A 214 13.65 -6.15 4.30
N LEU A 215 12.43 -6.20 3.76
CA LEU A 215 11.34 -5.35 4.22
C LEU A 215 10.90 -5.68 5.66
N THR A 216 10.74 -6.97 5.99
CA THR A 216 10.26 -7.38 7.32
C THR A 216 11.31 -7.21 8.42
N SER A 217 12.60 -7.27 8.09
CA SER A 217 13.72 -7.10 9.04
C SER A 217 14.27 -5.68 9.10
N HIS A 218 13.73 -4.75 8.31
CA HIS A 218 14.26 -3.40 8.22
C HIS A 218 14.10 -2.61 9.52
N PRO A 219 15.15 -1.99 10.08
CA PRO A 219 15.12 -1.37 11.41
C PRO A 219 14.18 -0.16 11.53
N LEU A 220 13.82 0.49 10.42
CA LEU A 220 12.89 1.61 10.38
C LEU A 220 11.43 1.19 10.17
N VAL A 221 11.15 -0.08 9.93
CA VAL A 221 9.77 -0.61 9.86
C VAL A 221 9.25 -0.79 11.28
N SER A 222 8.14 -0.13 11.57
CA SER A 222 7.51 -0.16 12.91
C SER A 222 6.43 -1.23 13.04
N ARG A 223 5.85 -1.66 11.91
CA ARG A 223 4.79 -2.67 11.88
C ARG A 223 4.83 -3.45 10.57
N VAL A 224 4.65 -4.76 10.67
CA VAL A 224 4.40 -5.64 9.52
C VAL A 224 2.92 -6.03 9.50
N ALA A 225 2.26 -5.77 8.39
CA ALA A 225 0.90 -6.22 8.09
C ALA A 225 0.97 -7.26 6.96
N PHE A 226 0.97 -8.53 7.34
CA PHE A 226 1.19 -9.66 6.45
C PHE A 226 -0.10 -10.43 6.16
N THR A 227 -0.29 -10.81 4.92
CA THR A 227 -1.21 -11.87 4.48
C THR A 227 -0.50 -12.74 3.48
N GLY A 228 -0.43 -14.04 3.72
CA GLY A 228 0.30 -14.98 2.87
C GLY A 228 0.28 -16.40 3.40
N GLY A 229 1.21 -17.22 2.93
CA GLY A 229 1.35 -18.61 3.35
C GLY A 229 1.90 -18.77 4.77
N VAL A 230 1.65 -19.93 5.37
CA VAL A 230 2.09 -20.25 6.74
C VAL A 230 3.62 -20.42 6.83
N GLU A 231 4.26 -20.81 5.71
CA GLU A 231 5.70 -21.03 5.65
C GLU A 231 6.53 -19.74 5.50
N THR A 232 5.86 -18.60 5.22
CA THR A 232 6.49 -17.28 5.07
C THR A 232 6.50 -16.53 6.41
#